data_f3cfa0890ac3d42f83cdeaff9a7ab2d7
#
_entry.id   f3cfa0890ac3d42f83cdeaff9a7ab2d7
#
_cell.length_a   1.000
_cell.length_b   1.000
_cell.length_c   1.000
_cell.angle_alpha   90.00
_cell.angle_beta   90.00
_cell.angle_gamma   90.00
#
_symmetry.space_group_name_H-M   'P 1'
#
loop_
_entity.id
_entity.type
_entity.pdbx_description
1 polymer ?
#
loop_
_entity_poly.entity_id
_entity_poly.type
_entity_poly.pdbx_seq_one_letter_code
_entity_poly.pdbx_strand_id
1 'polypeptide(L)'
;MKPTELQIGDYVFIKSLLGGYHTIPIRIAAVHQKKVGYHNRIDRLSWVRHGMLVPIPLTKEILELNNFQASLEDERIYERYLANGIVVCVCVEAPHFISINYEVETPDGKDGDNISTFVKVGGGEIYFHDLQNHLRHSGLDVLADELKVE
;
A
#
# COMPACT_ATOMS: atom_id res chain seq x y z
N MET A 1 4.03 13.92 -6.40
CA MET A 1 4.24 13.25 -5.11
C MET A 1 5.23 14.05 -4.28
N LYS A 2 4.99 14.19 -3.00
CA LYS A 2 5.91 14.84 -2.08
C LYS A 2 6.97 13.85 -1.63
N PRO A 3 8.24 14.27 -1.45
CA PRO A 3 9.32 13.39 -0.96
C PRO A 3 8.99 12.69 0.36
N THR A 4 8.21 13.35 1.22
CA THR A 4 7.80 12.86 2.55
C THR A 4 6.75 11.75 2.51
N GLU A 5 6.16 11.50 1.35
CA GLU A 5 5.13 10.45 1.16
C GLU A 5 5.73 9.12 0.74
N LEU A 6 7.02 9.09 0.40
CA LEU A 6 7.69 7.92 -0.16
C LEU A 6 8.71 7.33 0.80
N GLN A 7 8.72 6.00 0.85
CA GLN A 7 9.67 5.20 1.61
C GLN A 7 10.43 4.21 0.71
N ILE A 8 11.57 3.73 1.19
CA ILE A 8 12.26 2.62 0.54
C ILE A 8 11.34 1.40 0.54
N GLY A 9 11.23 0.74 -0.60
CA GLY A 9 10.34 -0.38 -0.81
C GLY A 9 8.98 -0.04 -1.42
N ASP A 10 8.60 1.23 -1.50
CA ASP A 10 7.36 1.66 -2.16
C ASP A 10 7.40 1.42 -3.66
N TYR A 11 6.25 1.10 -4.24
CA TYR A 11 6.09 0.99 -5.68
C TYR A 11 5.42 2.24 -6.25
N VAL A 12 5.99 2.75 -7.34
CA VAL A 12 5.49 3.92 -8.08
C VAL A 12 5.71 3.74 -9.58
N PHE A 13 4.98 4.50 -10.40
CA PHE A 13 5.28 4.64 -11.82
C PHE A 13 6.22 5.81 -12.09
N ILE A 14 6.95 5.74 -13.20
CA ILE A 14 7.70 6.87 -13.75
C ILE A 14 6.90 7.45 -14.92
N LYS A 15 6.73 8.78 -14.94
CA LYS A 15 6.14 9.49 -16.07
C LYS A 15 7.09 9.46 -17.26
N SER A 16 6.60 9.01 -18.42
CA SER A 16 7.39 9.01 -19.64
C SER A 16 7.61 10.44 -20.15
N LEU A 17 8.83 10.73 -20.60
CA LEU A 17 9.16 11.99 -21.28
C LEU A 17 8.48 12.12 -22.66
N LEU A 18 8.01 11.03 -23.24
CA LEU A 18 7.36 10.98 -24.55
C LEU A 18 5.83 11.11 -24.50
N GLY A 19 5.29 11.56 -23.36
CA GLY A 19 3.86 11.82 -23.21
C GLY A 19 2.98 10.62 -22.85
N GLY A 20 3.56 9.43 -22.65
CA GLY A 20 2.89 8.24 -22.10
C GLY A 20 3.27 8.01 -20.64
N TYR A 21 2.45 7.26 -19.92
CA TYR A 21 2.85 6.74 -18.61
C TYR A 21 3.68 5.48 -18.81
N HIS A 22 4.80 5.36 -18.11
CA HIS A 22 5.42 4.05 -17.94
C HIS A 22 4.48 3.22 -17.08
N THR A 23 3.98 2.15 -17.67
CA THR A 23 3.13 1.18 -16.97
C THR A 23 3.94 0.19 -16.13
N ILE A 24 5.26 0.26 -16.22
CA ILE A 24 6.15 -0.63 -15.45
C ILE A 24 6.39 0.01 -14.10
N PRO A 25 5.96 -0.62 -13.00
CA PRO A 25 6.23 -0.12 -11.66
C PRO A 25 7.72 -0.24 -11.35
N ILE A 26 8.23 0.76 -10.61
CA ILE A 26 9.57 0.70 -10.02
C ILE A 26 9.44 0.60 -8.51
N ARG A 27 10.33 -0.18 -7.89
CA ARG A 27 10.46 -0.23 -6.44
C ARG A 27 11.54 0.75 -6.00
N ILE A 28 11.21 1.61 -5.04
CA ILE A 28 12.15 2.60 -4.50
C ILE A 28 13.21 1.89 -3.67
N ALA A 29 14.47 2.05 -4.06
CA ALA A 29 15.63 1.50 -3.37
C ALA A 29 16.38 2.54 -2.52
N ALA A 30 16.24 3.83 -2.86
CA ALA A 30 16.86 4.91 -2.12
C ALA A 30 16.02 6.19 -2.22
N VAL A 31 15.99 6.98 -1.16
CA VAL A 31 15.29 8.26 -1.13
C VAL A 31 16.29 9.38 -0.87
N HIS A 32 16.27 10.39 -1.71
CA HIS A 32 17.05 11.61 -1.57
C HIS A 32 16.12 12.83 -1.66
N GLN A 33 16.54 13.96 -1.15
CA GLN A 33 15.72 15.17 -1.06
C GLN A 33 15.04 15.60 -2.37
N LYS A 34 15.65 15.37 -3.54
CA LYS A 34 15.13 15.78 -4.85
C LYS A 34 14.87 14.64 -5.82
N LYS A 35 15.28 13.43 -5.49
CA LYS A 35 15.23 12.27 -6.37
C LYS A 35 15.10 10.97 -5.59
N VAL A 36 14.62 9.93 -6.25
CA VAL A 36 14.62 8.55 -5.73
C VAL A 36 15.50 7.67 -6.59
N GLY A 37 16.12 6.67 -5.96
CA GLY A 37 16.87 5.62 -6.62
C GLY A 37 16.01 4.36 -6.76
N TYR A 38 16.18 3.66 -7.86
CA TYR A 38 15.56 2.36 -8.12
C TYR A 38 16.52 1.49 -8.94
N HIS A 39 16.38 0.16 -8.83
CA HIS A 39 17.12 -0.76 -9.67
C HIS A 39 16.42 -0.89 -11.03
N ASN A 40 17.17 -0.62 -12.10
CA ASN A 40 16.68 -0.78 -13.45
C ASN A 40 16.74 -2.26 -13.90
N ARG A 41 16.30 -2.56 -15.13
CA ARG A 41 16.25 -3.93 -15.69
C ARG A 41 17.59 -4.69 -15.68
N ILE A 42 18.72 -3.99 -15.61
CA ILE A 42 20.06 -4.56 -15.55
C ILE A 42 20.67 -4.47 -14.15
N ASP A 43 19.80 -4.35 -13.14
CA ASP A 43 20.15 -4.27 -11.72
C ASP A 43 21.12 -3.14 -11.35
N ARG A 44 21.12 -2.06 -12.12
CA ARG A 44 21.87 -0.86 -11.80
C ARG A 44 21.00 0.17 -11.10
N LEU A 45 21.53 0.81 -10.07
CA LEU A 45 20.87 1.91 -9.38
C LEU A 45 20.74 3.11 -10.33
N SER A 46 19.53 3.46 -10.67
CA SER A 46 19.15 4.60 -11.49
C SER A 46 18.42 5.63 -10.66
N TRP A 47 18.47 6.88 -11.06
CA TRP A 47 17.87 7.98 -10.29
C TRP A 47 16.83 8.75 -11.10
N VAL A 48 15.71 9.06 -10.50
CA VAL A 48 14.63 9.85 -11.09
C VAL A 48 14.17 10.95 -10.13
N ARG A 49 13.82 12.12 -10.68
CA ARG A 49 13.31 13.25 -9.88
C ARG A 49 11.91 12.96 -9.36
N HIS A 50 11.59 13.44 -8.16
CA HIS A 50 10.26 13.28 -7.56
C HIS A 50 9.11 13.73 -8.46
N GLY A 51 9.28 14.83 -9.22
CA GLY A 51 8.28 15.33 -10.16
C GLY A 51 7.95 14.42 -11.34
N MET A 52 8.78 13.38 -11.56
CA MET A 52 8.56 12.36 -12.59
C MET A 52 7.87 11.12 -12.05
N LEU A 53 7.60 11.06 -10.76
CA LEU A 53 6.93 9.92 -10.12
C LEU A 53 5.42 10.10 -10.17
N VAL A 54 4.73 9.01 -10.46
CA VAL A 54 3.26 8.93 -10.48
C VAL A 54 2.84 7.85 -9.49
N PRO A 55 1.92 8.14 -8.57
CA PRO A 55 1.39 7.13 -7.66
C PRO A 55 0.64 6.06 -8.44
N ILE A 56 0.71 4.82 -7.95
CA ILE A 56 -0.05 3.69 -8.50
C ILE A 56 -1.40 3.69 -7.80
N PRO A 57 -2.54 3.86 -8.52
CA PRO A 57 -3.85 3.74 -7.90
C PRO A 57 -4.04 2.35 -7.29
N LEU A 58 -4.60 2.27 -6.09
CA LEU A 58 -4.95 1.00 -5.48
C LEU A 58 -6.31 0.55 -6.02
N THR A 59 -6.31 -0.50 -6.84
CA THR A 59 -7.51 -1.03 -7.49
C THR A 59 -7.92 -2.38 -6.91
N LYS A 60 -9.15 -2.80 -7.21
CA LYS A 60 -9.67 -4.12 -6.84
C LYS A 60 -8.78 -5.25 -7.35
N GLU A 61 -8.32 -5.14 -8.60
CA GLU A 61 -7.47 -6.13 -9.25
C GLU A 61 -6.12 -6.27 -8.52
N ILE A 62 -5.52 -5.15 -8.10
CA ILE A 62 -4.29 -5.16 -7.30
C ILE A 62 -4.53 -5.80 -5.92
N LEU A 63 -5.66 -5.53 -5.29
CA LEU A 63 -6.00 -6.15 -4.02
C LEU A 63 -6.20 -7.67 -4.17
N GLU A 64 -6.94 -8.12 -5.18
CA GLU A 64 -7.14 -9.54 -5.47
C GLU A 64 -5.83 -10.25 -5.79
N LEU A 65 -4.93 -9.63 -6.56
CA LEU A 65 -3.58 -10.14 -6.82
C LEU A 65 -2.78 -10.38 -5.52
N ASN A 66 -3.06 -9.58 -4.49
CA ASN A 66 -2.43 -9.67 -3.18
C ASN A 66 -3.26 -10.46 -2.15
N ASN A 67 -4.14 -11.35 -2.61
CA ASN A 67 -4.98 -12.22 -1.77
C ASN A 67 -5.95 -11.48 -0.84
N PHE A 68 -6.37 -10.27 -1.21
CA PHE A 68 -7.52 -9.64 -0.59
C PHE A 68 -8.80 -10.16 -1.26
N GLN A 69 -9.84 -10.33 -0.48
CA GLN A 69 -11.14 -10.79 -0.93
C GLN A 69 -12.21 -9.77 -0.56
N ALA A 70 -13.21 -9.61 -1.42
CA ALA A 70 -14.35 -8.76 -1.08
C ALA A 70 -15.06 -9.29 0.17
N SER A 71 -15.38 -8.38 1.09
CA SER A 71 -16.13 -8.70 2.29
C SER A 71 -17.54 -9.20 1.94
N LEU A 72 -18.03 -10.17 2.69
CA LEU A 72 -19.40 -10.66 2.53
C LEU A 72 -20.46 -9.64 2.99
N GLU A 73 -20.07 -8.71 3.85
CA GLU A 73 -20.97 -7.69 4.38
C GLU A 73 -21.05 -6.44 3.50
N ASP A 74 -19.93 -6.05 2.88
CA ASP A 74 -19.85 -4.87 2.01
C ASP A 74 -18.83 -5.13 0.87
N GLU A 75 -19.31 -5.30 -0.35
CA GLU A 75 -18.50 -5.58 -1.54
C GLU A 75 -17.48 -4.48 -1.91
N ARG A 76 -17.59 -3.29 -1.32
CA ARG A 76 -16.63 -2.19 -1.48
C ARG A 76 -15.39 -2.38 -0.63
N ILE A 77 -15.46 -3.23 0.41
CA ILE A 77 -14.40 -3.52 1.35
C ILE A 77 -13.69 -4.80 0.94
N TYR A 78 -12.39 -4.72 0.82
CA TYR A 78 -11.52 -5.85 0.56
C TYR A 78 -10.75 -6.21 1.83
N GLU A 79 -10.76 -7.48 2.19
CA GLU A 79 -10.19 -8.00 3.43
C GLU A 79 -9.10 -9.02 3.15
N ARG A 80 -8.03 -8.96 3.91
CA ARG A 80 -7.01 -10.01 3.97
C ARG A 80 -6.80 -10.44 5.41
N TYR A 81 -7.11 -11.70 5.66
CA TYR A 81 -6.90 -12.33 6.96
C TYR A 81 -5.45 -12.82 7.06
N LEU A 82 -4.78 -12.41 8.13
CA LEU A 82 -3.42 -12.83 8.46
C LEU A 82 -3.45 -13.83 9.63
N ALA A 83 -2.31 -14.45 9.89
CA ALA A 83 -2.15 -15.24 11.11
C ALA A 83 -2.39 -14.37 12.35
N ASN A 84 -2.78 -15.00 13.48
CA ASN A 84 -2.99 -14.33 14.78
C ASN A 84 -4.17 -13.34 14.84
N GLY A 85 -5.22 -13.55 14.06
CA GLY A 85 -6.44 -12.74 14.15
C GLY A 85 -6.29 -11.30 13.60
N ILE A 86 -5.28 -11.03 12.79
CA ILE A 86 -5.10 -9.73 12.15
C ILE A 86 -5.88 -9.71 10.84
N VAL A 87 -6.68 -8.67 10.64
CA VAL A 87 -7.43 -8.45 9.40
C VAL A 87 -7.09 -7.08 8.84
N VAL A 88 -6.60 -7.05 7.60
CA VAL A 88 -6.36 -5.81 6.86
C VAL A 88 -7.56 -5.55 5.96
N CYS A 89 -8.23 -4.41 6.15
CA CYS A 89 -9.39 -3.99 5.37
C CYS A 89 -9.05 -2.75 4.55
N VAL A 90 -9.45 -2.75 3.29
CA VAL A 90 -9.24 -1.65 2.35
C VAL A 90 -10.55 -1.33 1.63
N CYS A 91 -11.00 -0.08 1.70
CA CYS A 91 -12.11 0.42 0.90
C CYS A 91 -11.58 1.29 -0.23
N VAL A 92 -11.71 0.82 -1.47
CA VAL A 92 -11.22 1.52 -2.68
C VAL A 92 -12.23 2.50 -3.27
N GLU A 93 -13.44 2.55 -2.72
CA GLU A 93 -14.48 3.51 -3.08
C GLU A 93 -14.63 4.57 -1.98
N ALA A 94 -15.16 5.74 -2.33
CA ALA A 94 -15.36 6.79 -1.34
C ALA A 94 -16.44 6.41 -0.29
N PRO A 95 -16.19 6.61 1.01
CA PRO A 95 -14.98 7.15 1.61
C PRO A 95 -13.84 6.10 1.65
N HIS A 96 -12.69 6.47 1.07
CA HIS A 96 -11.53 5.59 1.04
C HIS A 96 -10.92 5.43 2.44
N PHE A 97 -10.57 4.20 2.80
CA PHE A 97 -9.85 3.93 4.05
C PHE A 97 -8.99 2.66 3.98
N ILE A 98 -8.01 2.61 4.86
CA ILE A 98 -7.26 1.41 5.19
C ILE A 98 -7.38 1.22 6.70
N SER A 99 -7.78 0.05 7.14
CA SER A 99 -7.80 -0.30 8.56
C SER A 99 -7.11 -1.64 8.81
N ILE A 100 -6.46 -1.75 9.96
CA ILE A 100 -5.87 -3.00 10.44
C ILE A 100 -6.53 -3.29 11.77
N ASN A 101 -7.24 -4.40 11.82
CA ASN A 101 -7.98 -4.85 12.98
C ASN A 101 -7.21 -5.98 13.65
N TYR A 102 -7.06 -5.90 14.97
CA TYR A 102 -6.43 -6.91 15.80
C TYR A 102 -7.49 -7.49 16.73
N GLU A 103 -7.68 -8.81 16.71
CA GLU A 103 -8.44 -9.49 17.74
C GLU A 103 -7.56 -9.65 18.97
N VAL A 104 -7.99 -9.06 20.08
CA VAL A 104 -7.32 -9.23 21.36
C VAL A 104 -8.10 -10.27 22.16
N GLU A 105 -7.52 -11.45 22.34
CA GLU A 105 -8.06 -12.42 23.27
C GLU A 105 -7.94 -11.88 24.70
N THR A 106 -9.07 -11.73 25.39
CA THR A 106 -9.07 -11.43 26.82
C THR A 106 -8.81 -12.71 27.61
N PRO A 107 -8.13 -12.62 28.78
CA PRO A 107 -7.86 -13.80 29.62
C PRO A 107 -9.11 -14.58 30.05
N ASP A 108 -10.28 -13.96 29.99
CA ASP A 108 -11.55 -14.53 30.42
C ASP A 108 -12.32 -15.23 29.29
N GLY A 109 -11.74 -15.36 28.07
CA GLY A 109 -12.39 -16.01 26.92
C GLY A 109 -13.66 -15.33 26.42
N LYS A 110 -13.93 -14.09 26.86
CA LYS A 110 -14.96 -13.24 26.29
C LYS A 110 -14.42 -12.57 25.04
N ASP A 111 -15.29 -12.29 24.06
CA ASP A 111 -14.95 -11.58 22.83
C ASP A 111 -14.07 -10.39 23.17
N GLY A 112 -12.79 -10.47 22.73
CA GLY A 112 -11.81 -9.45 23.01
C GLY A 112 -12.14 -8.15 22.32
N ASP A 113 -11.71 -7.04 22.91
CA ASP A 113 -11.80 -5.75 22.25
C ASP A 113 -10.97 -5.75 20.97
N ASN A 114 -11.59 -5.46 19.84
CA ASN A 114 -10.89 -5.27 18.58
C ASN A 114 -10.13 -3.94 18.63
N ILE A 115 -8.81 -3.99 18.54
CA ILE A 115 -8.00 -2.78 18.36
C ILE A 115 -7.89 -2.53 16.87
N SER A 116 -8.37 -1.38 16.41
CA SER A 116 -8.28 -0.98 15.03
C SER A 116 -7.31 0.18 14.86
N THR A 117 -6.37 0.06 13.93
CA THR A 117 -5.62 1.20 13.41
C THR A 117 -6.32 1.64 12.12
N PHE A 118 -6.67 2.91 12.04
CA PHE A 118 -7.47 3.44 10.94
C PHE A 118 -6.75 4.61 10.28
N VAL A 119 -6.60 4.54 8.96
CA VAL A 119 -6.18 5.69 8.15
C VAL A 119 -7.30 6.03 7.19
N LYS A 120 -7.91 7.20 7.42
CA LYS A 120 -8.79 7.79 6.43
C LYS A 120 -7.95 8.54 5.40
N VAL A 121 -7.92 8.04 4.19
CA VAL A 121 -7.31 8.77 3.08
C VAL A 121 -8.29 9.88 2.68
N GLY A 122 -8.00 11.11 3.12
CA GLY A 122 -8.89 12.25 2.92
C GLY A 122 -9.01 12.64 1.46
N GLY A 123 -10.26 12.71 0.97
CA GLY A 123 -10.68 13.51 -0.17
C GLY A 123 -10.15 13.15 -1.56
N GLY A 124 -9.42 12.04 -1.74
CA GLY A 124 -8.81 11.64 -3.00
C GLY A 124 -8.79 10.13 -3.20
N GLU A 125 -8.15 9.72 -4.28
CA GLU A 125 -7.88 8.31 -4.55
C GLU A 125 -6.90 7.75 -3.52
N ILE A 126 -7.04 6.46 -3.24
CA ILE A 126 -6.09 5.71 -2.43
C ILE A 126 -5.03 5.08 -3.33
N TYR A 127 -3.78 5.13 -2.90
CA TYR A 127 -2.67 4.65 -3.69
C TYR A 127 -2.00 3.43 -3.06
N PHE A 128 -1.31 2.66 -3.88
CA PHE A 128 -0.64 1.44 -3.44
C PHE A 128 0.40 1.69 -2.33
N HIS A 129 1.17 2.77 -2.42
CA HIS A 129 2.14 3.12 -1.39
C HIS A 129 1.49 3.56 -0.07
N ASP A 130 0.23 4.06 -0.08
CA ASP A 130 -0.50 4.37 1.16
C ASP A 130 -0.76 3.08 1.96
N LEU A 131 -1.15 1.98 1.25
CA LEU A 131 -1.30 0.67 1.86
C LEU A 131 0.04 0.15 2.41
N GLN A 132 1.11 0.21 1.60
CA GLN A 132 2.43 -0.24 2.04
C GLN A 132 2.91 0.51 3.28
N ASN A 133 2.77 1.83 3.28
CA ASN A 133 3.19 2.67 4.39
C ASN A 133 2.37 2.43 5.66
N HIS A 134 1.05 2.24 5.52
CA HIS A 134 0.21 1.93 6.67
C HIS A 134 0.55 0.57 7.28
N LEU A 135 0.81 -0.44 6.45
CA LEU A 135 1.27 -1.75 6.92
C LEU A 135 2.59 -1.65 7.68
N ARG A 136 3.58 -0.92 7.16
CA ARG A 136 4.88 -0.72 7.85
C ARG A 136 4.72 -0.01 9.17
N HIS A 137 3.95 1.09 9.22
CA HIS A 137 3.69 1.82 10.46
C HIS A 137 2.96 0.97 11.51
N SER A 138 2.27 -0.08 11.09
CA SER A 138 1.57 -1.02 11.96
C SER A 138 2.38 -2.28 12.30
N GLY A 139 3.68 -2.30 11.95
CA GLY A 139 4.58 -3.43 12.22
C GLY A 139 4.40 -4.63 11.29
N LEU A 140 3.73 -4.45 10.16
CA LEU A 140 3.50 -5.47 9.13
C LEU A 140 4.43 -5.28 7.92
N ASP A 141 5.72 -5.02 8.18
CA ASP A 141 6.73 -4.74 7.16
C ASP A 141 6.88 -5.86 6.14
N VAL A 142 6.88 -7.12 6.61
CA VAL A 142 7.00 -8.30 5.74
C VAL A 142 5.85 -8.33 4.74
N LEU A 143 4.62 -8.10 5.19
CA LEU A 143 3.47 -8.05 4.31
C LEU A 143 3.58 -6.88 3.32
N ALA A 144 3.98 -5.70 3.78
CA ALA A 144 4.16 -4.52 2.91
C ALA A 144 5.17 -4.78 1.79
N ASP A 145 6.23 -5.55 2.09
CA ASP A 145 7.30 -5.89 1.13
C ASP A 145 6.92 -7.04 0.18
N GLU A 146 5.98 -7.90 0.57
CA GLU A 146 5.45 -8.99 -0.25
C GLU A 146 4.39 -8.55 -1.26
N LEU A 147 3.78 -7.36 -1.09
CA LEU A 147 2.75 -6.86 -1.99
C LEU A 147 3.28 -6.66 -3.40
N LYS A 148 2.46 -7.01 -4.39
CA LYS A 148 2.78 -6.97 -5.82
C LYS A 148 1.83 -6.02 -6.54
N VAL A 149 2.32 -5.42 -7.62
CA VAL A 149 1.53 -4.53 -8.49
C VAL A 149 1.12 -5.26 -9.78
N GLU A 150 1.92 -6.28 -10.17
CA GLU A 150 1.73 -7.15 -11.35
C GLU A 150 1.98 -8.61 -10.99
#